data_258f05cc2ef3235c7f24a168492fbe03
#
_entry.id   258f05cc2ef3235c7f24a168492fbe03
#
_cell.length_a   1.000
_cell.length_b   1.000
_cell.length_c   1.000
_cell.angle_alpha   90.00
_cell.angle_beta   90.00
_cell.angle_gamma   90.00
#
_symmetry.space_group_name_H-M   'P 1'
#
loop_
_entity.id
_entity.type
_entity.pdbx_description
1 polymer ?
#
loop_
_entity_poly.entity_id
_entity_poly.type
_entity_poly.pdbx_seq_one_letter_code
_entity_poly.pdbx_strand_id
1 'polypeptide(L)'
;TCAVMMELIQGEGGVMALDPDYVQAVRALCDEKDLVLIVDEVQTGVGRTGTFLCCEHYNLKPDVVTLAKGLGGGLPIGAVLMNEKVAEGMGPGTHGSTFGGNPVVCAGANVVVDRMDQSFLANVNERAVQLRAGIAKLPHVKSISGIGLMVGIEFYDLKAADVLAACREAGLLVLTAKTRLRLLPPLTLSEHDVDMALEILGDVLSKMEPTAPKEQA
;
A
#
# COMPACT_ATOMS: atom_id res chain seq x y z
N THR A 1 -12.38 -16.65 -19.40
CA THR A 1 -11.98 -15.95 -18.16
C THR A 1 -12.75 -16.54 -16.99
N CYS A 2 -12.07 -16.96 -15.94
CA CYS A 2 -12.70 -17.53 -14.73
C CYS A 2 -12.53 -16.63 -13.51
N ALA A 3 -11.63 -15.66 -13.57
CA ALA A 3 -11.37 -14.75 -12.47
C ALA A 3 -10.86 -13.40 -12.96
N VAL A 4 -11.03 -12.37 -12.12
CA VAL A 4 -10.38 -11.07 -12.22
C VAL A 4 -9.50 -10.90 -10.99
N MET A 5 -8.24 -10.48 -11.17
CA MET A 5 -7.32 -10.17 -10.06
C MET A 5 -6.85 -8.72 -10.19
N MET A 6 -6.89 -7.98 -9.08
CA MET A 6 -6.47 -6.57 -9.07
C MET A 6 -5.94 -6.13 -7.71
N GLU A 7 -5.04 -5.14 -7.72
CA GLU A 7 -4.70 -4.32 -6.55
C GLU A 7 -5.68 -3.13 -6.49
N LEU A 8 -6.24 -2.82 -5.32
CA LEU A 8 -7.08 -1.62 -5.14
C LEU A 8 -6.27 -0.33 -5.12
N ILE A 9 -4.99 -0.43 -4.76
CA ILE A 9 -4.00 0.63 -4.95
C ILE A 9 -2.82 -0.03 -5.65
N GLN A 10 -2.58 0.32 -6.90
CA GLN A 10 -1.46 -0.21 -7.67
C GLN A 10 -0.13 0.31 -7.10
N GLY A 11 0.54 -0.50 -6.28
CA GLY A 11 1.74 -0.10 -5.56
C GLY A 11 2.89 0.26 -6.48
N GLU A 12 3.33 -0.67 -7.32
CA GLU A 12 4.38 -0.46 -8.32
C GLU A 12 3.91 0.39 -9.50
N GLY A 13 2.60 0.49 -9.69
CA GLY A 13 1.95 1.31 -10.72
C GLY A 13 1.98 2.83 -10.46
N GLY A 14 2.58 3.29 -9.35
CA GLY A 14 2.67 4.71 -8.99
C GLY A 14 1.82 5.09 -7.77
N VAL A 15 1.47 4.13 -6.93
CA VAL A 15 0.60 4.31 -5.75
C VAL A 15 -0.77 4.87 -6.16
N MET A 16 -1.35 4.28 -7.19
CA MET A 16 -2.61 4.72 -7.78
C MET A 16 -3.79 3.95 -7.19
N ALA A 17 -4.60 4.62 -6.40
CA ALA A 17 -5.88 4.08 -5.95
C ALA A 17 -6.86 4.00 -7.12
N LEU A 18 -7.58 2.89 -7.21
CA LEU A 18 -8.62 2.72 -8.23
C LEU A 18 -9.84 3.58 -7.90
N ASP A 19 -10.56 3.94 -8.94
CA ASP A 19 -11.83 4.64 -8.80
C ASP A 19 -12.87 3.72 -8.14
N PRO A 20 -13.62 4.19 -7.11
CA PRO A 20 -14.62 3.37 -6.43
C PRO A 20 -15.73 2.84 -7.35
N ASP A 21 -16.19 3.65 -8.30
CA ASP A 21 -17.25 3.22 -9.23
C ASP A 21 -16.74 2.12 -10.17
N TYR A 22 -15.48 2.23 -10.62
CA TYR A 22 -14.82 1.17 -11.37
C TYR A 22 -14.73 -0.14 -10.56
N VAL A 23 -14.33 -0.07 -9.30
CA VAL A 23 -14.21 -1.25 -8.43
C VAL A 23 -15.57 -1.92 -8.23
N GLN A 24 -16.64 -1.14 -8.01
CA GLN A 24 -18.00 -1.66 -7.89
C GLN A 24 -18.50 -2.25 -9.20
N ALA A 25 -18.19 -1.63 -10.35
CA ALA A 25 -18.54 -2.17 -11.66
C ALA A 25 -17.83 -3.52 -11.95
N VAL A 26 -16.57 -3.67 -11.54
CA VAL A 26 -15.85 -4.95 -11.63
C VAL A 26 -16.49 -6.01 -10.75
N ARG A 27 -16.91 -5.68 -9.52
CA ARG A 27 -17.63 -6.63 -8.65
C ARG A 27 -18.93 -7.08 -9.30
N ALA A 28 -19.73 -6.13 -9.77
CA ALA A 28 -21.01 -6.44 -10.44
C ALA A 28 -20.83 -7.32 -11.70
N LEU A 29 -19.79 -7.04 -12.49
CA LEU A 29 -19.44 -7.88 -13.65
C LEU A 29 -19.06 -9.31 -13.23
N CYS A 30 -18.25 -9.44 -12.16
CA CYS A 30 -17.88 -10.75 -11.64
C CYS A 30 -19.10 -11.53 -11.16
N ASP A 31 -20.06 -10.87 -10.52
CA ASP A 31 -21.30 -11.50 -10.06
C ASP A 31 -22.18 -11.93 -11.27
N GLU A 32 -22.33 -11.05 -12.28
CA GLU A 32 -23.11 -11.36 -13.49
C GLU A 32 -22.54 -12.54 -14.30
N LYS A 33 -21.21 -12.62 -14.39
CA LYS A 33 -20.51 -13.60 -15.22
C LYS A 33 -20.03 -14.82 -14.45
N ASP A 34 -20.37 -14.94 -13.18
CA ASP A 34 -19.88 -16.00 -12.28
C ASP A 34 -18.36 -16.13 -12.25
N LEU A 35 -17.67 -14.99 -12.20
CA LEU A 35 -16.22 -14.90 -12.10
C LEU A 35 -15.78 -14.77 -10.63
N VAL A 36 -14.59 -15.28 -10.32
CA VAL A 36 -13.95 -15.06 -9.01
C VAL A 36 -13.27 -13.70 -9.00
N LEU A 37 -13.57 -12.85 -8.02
CA LEU A 37 -12.85 -11.61 -7.79
C LEU A 37 -11.76 -11.81 -6.74
N ILE A 38 -10.51 -11.63 -7.15
CA ILE A 38 -9.32 -11.74 -6.32
C ILE A 38 -8.77 -10.34 -6.08
N VAL A 39 -8.65 -9.93 -4.81
CA VAL A 39 -8.00 -8.67 -4.44
C VAL A 39 -6.63 -8.96 -3.85
N ASP A 40 -5.59 -8.40 -4.47
CA ASP A 40 -4.23 -8.45 -3.95
C ASP A 40 -4.03 -7.37 -2.90
N GLU A 41 -4.00 -7.79 -1.65
CA GLU A 41 -3.75 -6.94 -0.48
C GLU A 41 -2.33 -7.13 0.09
N VAL A 42 -1.42 -7.68 -0.70
CA VAL A 42 -0.02 -7.92 -0.27
C VAL A 42 0.69 -6.60 0.10
N GLN A 43 0.38 -5.48 -0.56
CA GLN A 43 0.89 -4.17 -0.19
C GLN A 43 -0.10 -3.33 0.62
N THR A 44 -1.38 -3.47 0.38
CA THR A 44 -2.43 -2.59 0.90
C THR A 44 -3.01 -3.06 2.23
N GLY A 45 -2.96 -4.35 2.51
CA GLY A 45 -3.53 -4.96 3.72
C GLY A 45 -2.68 -4.77 4.98
N VAL A 46 -3.12 -5.40 6.03
CA VAL A 46 -2.49 -5.44 7.35
C VAL A 46 -2.25 -4.02 7.89
N GLY A 47 -3.30 -3.20 7.87
CA GLY A 47 -3.28 -1.85 8.48
C GLY A 47 -2.68 -0.75 7.62
N ARG A 48 -2.05 -1.04 6.47
CA ARG A 48 -1.32 -0.06 5.64
C ARG A 48 -2.16 1.15 5.24
N THR A 49 -3.42 0.93 4.94
CA THR A 49 -4.35 1.98 4.48
C THR A 49 -5.20 2.58 5.60
N GLY A 50 -4.99 2.15 6.86
CA GLY A 50 -5.75 2.62 8.02
C GLY A 50 -6.97 1.76 8.36
N THR A 51 -7.21 0.70 7.60
CA THR A 51 -8.12 -0.42 7.88
C THR A 51 -7.32 -1.72 7.84
N PHE A 52 -7.84 -2.83 8.36
CA PHE A 52 -7.14 -4.11 8.27
C PHE A 52 -6.93 -4.54 6.82
N LEU A 53 -7.98 -4.43 5.99
CA LEU A 53 -7.94 -4.65 4.55
C LEU A 53 -8.33 -3.37 3.79
N CYS A 54 -7.67 -3.07 2.70
CA CYS A 54 -7.99 -1.93 1.85
C CYS A 54 -9.38 -2.02 1.22
N CYS A 55 -9.88 -3.23 0.95
CA CYS A 55 -11.22 -3.45 0.42
C CYS A 55 -12.33 -2.87 1.29
N GLU A 56 -12.08 -2.61 2.58
CA GLU A 56 -13.02 -1.95 3.49
C GLU A 56 -13.32 -0.51 3.06
N HIS A 57 -12.33 0.23 2.52
CA HIS A 57 -12.54 1.59 1.99
C HIS A 57 -13.50 1.63 0.80
N TYR A 58 -13.59 0.52 0.09
CA TYR A 58 -14.44 0.38 -1.09
C TYR A 58 -15.78 -0.30 -0.79
N ASN A 59 -16.05 -0.66 0.47
CA ASN A 59 -17.18 -1.52 0.84
C ASN A 59 -17.26 -2.76 -0.07
N LEU A 60 -16.10 -3.32 -0.43
CA LEU A 60 -15.96 -4.43 -1.36
C LEU A 60 -15.83 -5.74 -0.60
N LYS A 61 -16.58 -6.76 -1.03
CA LYS A 61 -16.44 -8.15 -0.57
C LYS A 61 -15.88 -9.00 -1.71
N PRO A 62 -14.56 -9.17 -1.79
CA PRO A 62 -13.94 -10.05 -2.79
C PRO A 62 -14.19 -11.52 -2.45
N ASP A 63 -14.04 -12.40 -3.46
CA ASP A 63 -14.10 -13.85 -3.25
C ASP A 63 -12.80 -14.37 -2.65
N VAL A 64 -11.67 -13.74 -3.01
CA VAL A 64 -10.33 -14.09 -2.53
C VAL A 64 -9.55 -12.82 -2.19
N VAL A 65 -8.81 -12.87 -1.08
CA VAL A 65 -7.82 -11.86 -0.68
C VAL A 65 -6.46 -12.52 -0.49
N THR A 66 -5.41 -11.92 -1.05
CA THR A 66 -4.02 -12.35 -0.81
C THR A 66 -3.33 -11.41 0.16
N LEU A 67 -2.61 -11.95 1.14
CA LEU A 67 -1.84 -11.22 2.14
C LEU A 67 -0.39 -11.73 2.19
N ALA A 68 0.55 -10.85 2.47
CA ALA A 68 1.94 -11.16 2.76
C ALA A 68 2.63 -9.98 3.47
N LYS A 69 3.92 -9.77 3.25
CA LYS A 69 4.71 -8.62 3.75
C LYS A 69 4.46 -8.31 5.22
N GLY A 70 3.66 -7.28 5.53
CA GLY A 70 3.35 -6.85 6.88
C GLY A 70 2.74 -7.93 7.77
N LEU A 71 2.06 -8.92 7.18
CA LEU A 71 1.45 -10.03 7.92
C LEU A 71 2.45 -10.79 8.81
N GLY A 72 3.68 -10.96 8.33
CA GLY A 72 4.69 -11.72 9.07
C GLY A 72 5.49 -10.93 10.10
N GLY A 73 5.34 -9.59 10.14
CA GLY A 73 6.16 -8.75 11.04
C GLY A 73 7.67 -8.90 10.83
N GLY A 74 8.10 -9.22 9.59
CA GLY A 74 9.49 -9.50 9.21
C GLY A 74 9.77 -10.99 8.94
N LEU A 75 8.85 -11.89 9.30
CA LEU A 75 8.95 -13.31 8.97
C LEU A 75 8.29 -13.60 7.61
N PRO A 76 8.82 -14.58 6.83
CA PRO A 76 8.30 -14.90 5.50
C PRO A 76 6.99 -15.71 5.59
N ILE A 77 5.87 -15.08 5.31
CA ILE A 77 4.55 -15.70 5.25
C ILE A 77 3.70 -15.05 4.16
N GLY A 78 2.85 -15.84 3.53
CA GLY A 78 1.72 -15.40 2.74
C GLY A 78 0.46 -16.12 3.19
N ALA A 79 -0.69 -15.48 3.03
CA ALA A 79 -1.99 -16.07 3.29
C ALA A 79 -2.94 -15.78 2.13
N VAL A 80 -3.83 -16.73 1.87
CA VAL A 80 -4.93 -16.59 0.93
C VAL A 80 -6.22 -16.84 1.72
N LEU A 81 -7.06 -15.82 1.83
CA LEU A 81 -8.38 -15.91 2.41
C LEU A 81 -9.37 -16.08 1.28
N MET A 82 -10.35 -16.95 1.43
CA MET A 82 -11.34 -17.19 0.39
C MET A 82 -12.73 -17.42 1.01
N ASN A 83 -13.77 -17.08 0.24
CA ASN A 83 -15.13 -17.39 0.63
C ASN A 83 -15.45 -18.87 0.38
N GLU A 84 -16.63 -19.33 0.84
CA GLU A 84 -17.05 -20.72 0.72
C GLU A 84 -17.09 -21.19 -0.74
N LYS A 85 -17.57 -20.36 -1.68
CA LYS A 85 -17.64 -20.68 -3.10
C LYS A 85 -16.29 -21.12 -3.68
N VAL A 86 -15.20 -20.40 -3.30
CA VAL A 86 -13.86 -20.72 -3.79
C VAL A 86 -13.26 -21.89 -2.99
N ALA A 87 -13.53 -21.94 -1.68
CA ALA A 87 -13.01 -22.97 -0.78
C ALA A 87 -13.48 -24.38 -1.17
N GLU A 88 -14.69 -24.54 -1.71
CA GLU A 88 -15.20 -25.82 -2.21
C GLU A 88 -14.30 -26.46 -3.29
N GLY A 89 -13.60 -25.63 -4.09
CA GLY A 89 -12.65 -26.09 -5.09
C GLY A 89 -11.26 -26.45 -4.54
N MET A 90 -10.99 -26.17 -3.26
CA MET A 90 -9.69 -26.34 -2.62
C MET A 90 -9.66 -27.59 -1.75
N GLY A 91 -9.39 -28.73 -2.37
CA GLY A 91 -9.31 -30.02 -1.68
C GLY A 91 -7.88 -30.53 -1.51
N PRO A 92 -7.71 -31.72 -0.89
CA PRO A 92 -6.41 -32.37 -0.76
C PRO A 92 -5.73 -32.53 -2.13
N GLY A 93 -4.45 -32.12 -2.22
CA GLY A 93 -3.65 -32.25 -3.42
C GLY A 93 -3.82 -31.15 -4.48
N THR A 94 -4.72 -30.16 -4.25
CA THR A 94 -4.91 -29.04 -5.20
C THR A 94 -3.85 -27.95 -5.07
N HIS A 95 -3.20 -27.86 -3.92
CA HIS A 95 -2.10 -26.92 -3.65
C HIS A 95 -1.12 -27.53 -2.64
N GLY A 96 0.07 -26.92 -2.52
CA GLY A 96 1.07 -27.33 -1.54
C GLY A 96 2.14 -26.25 -1.35
N SER A 97 2.78 -26.30 -0.19
CA SER A 97 3.91 -25.46 0.17
C SER A 97 4.79 -26.19 1.18
N THR A 98 6.09 -26.30 0.90
CA THR A 98 7.02 -26.98 1.82
C THR A 98 7.10 -26.28 3.18
N PHE A 99 7.08 -24.97 3.23
CA PHE A 99 7.21 -24.17 4.43
C PHE A 99 5.88 -23.51 4.87
N GLY A 100 4.80 -23.74 4.13
CA GLY A 100 3.48 -23.19 4.45
C GLY A 100 2.96 -23.69 5.79
N GLY A 101 2.33 -22.81 6.57
CA GLY A 101 1.82 -23.16 7.89
C GLY A 101 2.90 -23.40 8.96
N ASN A 102 4.15 -22.92 8.72
CA ASN A 102 5.22 -23.02 9.72
C ASN A 102 4.76 -22.41 11.05
N PRO A 103 4.78 -23.15 12.18
CA PRO A 103 4.20 -22.70 13.43
C PRO A 103 4.89 -21.47 14.02
N VAL A 104 6.20 -21.32 13.84
CA VAL A 104 6.93 -20.14 14.33
C VAL A 104 6.49 -18.88 13.58
N VAL A 105 6.37 -18.97 12.25
CA VAL A 105 5.96 -17.84 11.43
C VAL A 105 4.48 -17.51 11.64
N CYS A 106 3.63 -18.52 11.79
CA CYS A 106 2.21 -18.32 12.12
C CYS A 106 2.03 -17.66 13.49
N ALA A 107 2.82 -18.05 14.50
CA ALA A 107 2.81 -17.39 15.81
C ALA A 107 3.21 -15.90 15.70
N GLY A 108 4.22 -15.58 14.88
CA GLY A 108 4.58 -14.19 14.60
C GLY A 108 3.47 -13.42 13.90
N ALA A 109 2.81 -14.02 12.91
CA ALA A 109 1.67 -13.42 12.22
C ALA A 109 0.49 -13.16 13.16
N ASN A 110 0.18 -14.07 14.08
CA ASN A 110 -0.87 -13.85 15.07
C ASN A 110 -0.58 -12.62 15.94
N VAL A 111 0.66 -12.41 16.38
CA VAL A 111 1.04 -11.19 17.12
C VAL A 111 0.78 -9.93 16.31
N VAL A 112 1.03 -9.96 15.01
CA VAL A 112 0.74 -8.82 14.13
C VAL A 112 -0.76 -8.58 14.02
N VAL A 113 -1.54 -9.63 13.79
CA VAL A 113 -3.01 -9.53 13.66
C VAL A 113 -3.64 -9.02 14.96
N ASP A 114 -3.21 -9.55 16.11
CA ASP A 114 -3.72 -9.15 17.42
C ASP A 114 -3.43 -7.67 17.75
N ARG A 115 -2.38 -7.09 17.15
CA ARG A 115 -2.03 -5.67 17.31
C ARG A 115 -2.81 -4.73 16.40
N MET A 116 -3.51 -5.23 15.40
CA MET A 116 -4.31 -4.42 14.46
C MET A 116 -5.67 -4.04 15.07
N ASP A 117 -5.67 -3.62 16.34
CA ASP A 117 -6.86 -3.13 17.01
C ASP A 117 -7.25 -1.71 16.57
N GLN A 118 -8.41 -1.23 17.04
CA GLN A 118 -8.90 0.10 16.70
C GLN A 118 -7.96 1.23 17.11
N SER A 119 -7.24 1.09 18.22
CA SER A 119 -6.33 2.12 18.72
C SER A 119 -5.09 2.22 17.83
N PHE A 120 -4.56 1.10 17.38
CA PHE A 120 -3.44 1.05 16.45
C PHE A 120 -3.82 1.63 15.08
N LEU A 121 -4.97 1.22 14.53
CA LEU A 121 -5.46 1.74 13.26
C LEU A 121 -5.81 3.23 13.34
N ALA A 122 -6.30 3.72 14.48
CA ALA A 122 -6.51 5.15 14.70
C ALA A 122 -5.20 5.95 14.60
N ASN A 123 -4.10 5.47 15.25
CA ASN A 123 -2.79 6.11 15.10
C ASN A 123 -2.31 6.10 13.64
N VAL A 124 -2.47 5.00 12.90
CA VAL A 124 -2.13 4.94 11.47
C VAL A 124 -2.86 6.03 10.68
N ASN A 125 -4.16 6.20 10.94
CA ASN A 125 -4.98 7.22 10.27
C ASN A 125 -4.55 8.64 10.64
N GLU A 126 -4.29 8.92 11.93
CA GLU A 126 -3.80 10.22 12.37
C GLU A 126 -2.45 10.58 11.75
N ARG A 127 -1.51 9.63 11.75
CA ARG A 127 -0.19 9.84 11.12
C ARG A 127 -0.30 10.00 9.61
N ALA A 128 -1.21 9.30 8.95
CA ALA A 128 -1.48 9.48 7.53
C ALA A 128 -2.01 10.89 7.21
N VAL A 129 -2.93 11.41 8.03
CA VAL A 129 -3.44 12.79 7.88
C VAL A 129 -2.33 13.81 8.10
N GLN A 130 -1.53 13.68 9.17
CA GLN A 130 -0.39 14.55 9.47
C GLN A 130 0.61 14.57 8.31
N LEU A 131 1.06 13.39 7.87
CA LEU A 131 2.04 13.24 6.79
C LEU A 131 1.57 13.87 5.48
N ARG A 132 0.34 13.56 5.06
CA ARG A 132 -0.25 14.09 3.82
C ARG A 132 -0.45 15.60 3.88
N ALA A 133 -0.93 16.12 5.01
CA ALA A 133 -1.11 17.56 5.21
C ALA A 133 0.23 18.31 5.21
N GLY A 134 1.29 17.70 5.73
CA GLY A 134 2.65 18.24 5.68
C GLY A 134 3.20 18.24 4.25
N ILE A 135 3.15 17.10 3.56
CA ILE A 135 3.62 16.97 2.17
C ILE A 135 2.93 17.98 1.24
N ALA A 136 1.65 18.21 1.40
CA ALA A 136 0.89 19.14 0.55
C ALA A 136 1.37 20.60 0.62
N LYS A 137 2.16 20.94 1.63
CA LYS A 137 2.73 22.28 1.83
C LYS A 137 4.16 22.42 1.28
N LEU A 138 4.78 21.31 0.88
CA LEU A 138 6.16 21.30 0.42
C LEU A 138 6.29 21.83 -1.01
N PRO A 139 7.43 22.48 -1.34
CA PRO A 139 7.67 22.97 -2.68
C PRO A 139 7.72 21.81 -3.69
N HIS A 140 7.47 22.13 -4.95
CA HIS A 140 7.49 21.20 -6.09
C HIS A 140 6.41 20.11 -6.08
N VAL A 141 5.67 19.90 -4.98
CA VAL A 141 4.63 18.87 -4.91
C VAL A 141 3.42 19.25 -5.76
N LYS A 142 3.10 18.40 -6.75
CA LYS A 142 1.97 18.57 -7.67
C LYS A 142 0.72 17.85 -7.15
N SER A 143 0.88 16.60 -6.75
CA SER A 143 -0.23 15.78 -6.27
C SER A 143 0.23 14.68 -5.31
N ILE A 144 -0.70 14.22 -4.47
CA ILE A 144 -0.50 13.12 -3.53
C ILE A 144 -1.53 12.03 -3.83
N SER A 145 -1.08 10.80 -4.00
CA SER A 145 -1.93 9.64 -4.28
C SER A 145 -1.86 8.56 -3.19
N GLY A 146 -2.66 7.51 -3.31
CA GLY A 146 -2.76 6.41 -2.36
C GLY A 146 -3.70 6.71 -1.18
N ILE A 147 -3.77 5.78 -0.22
CA ILE A 147 -4.64 5.84 0.98
C ILE A 147 -3.80 5.51 2.21
N GLY A 148 -4.12 6.10 3.35
CA GLY A 148 -3.43 5.87 4.60
C GLY A 148 -1.94 6.21 4.51
N LEU A 149 -1.09 5.33 5.03
CA LEU A 149 0.37 5.41 4.98
C LEU A 149 0.97 4.73 3.73
N MET A 150 0.20 4.56 2.68
CA MET A 150 0.67 4.23 1.34
C MET A 150 0.57 5.48 0.49
N VAL A 151 1.69 6.20 0.33
CA VAL A 151 1.73 7.56 -0.21
C VAL A 151 2.59 7.63 -1.47
N GLY A 152 2.03 8.18 -2.54
CA GLY A 152 2.76 8.54 -3.75
C GLY A 152 2.78 10.06 -3.94
N ILE A 153 3.94 10.64 -4.26
CA ILE A 153 4.10 12.08 -4.48
C ILE A 153 4.51 12.30 -5.93
N GLU A 154 3.74 13.11 -6.63
CA GLU A 154 4.08 13.60 -7.97
C GLU A 154 4.61 15.03 -7.86
N PHE A 155 5.66 15.33 -8.61
CA PHE A 155 6.25 16.65 -8.65
C PHE A 155 5.92 17.38 -9.96
N TYR A 156 5.91 18.71 -9.94
CA TYR A 156 5.72 19.52 -11.14
C TYR A 156 6.93 19.46 -12.07
N ASP A 157 8.13 19.51 -11.49
CA ASP A 157 9.38 19.86 -12.20
C ASP A 157 10.60 19.08 -11.69
N LEU A 158 10.42 18.11 -10.79
CA LEU A 158 11.48 17.25 -10.28
C LEU A 158 11.26 15.79 -10.72
N LYS A 159 12.37 15.06 -10.89
CA LYS A 159 12.31 13.61 -11.08
C LYS A 159 12.34 12.89 -9.73
N ALA A 160 11.42 11.97 -9.51
CA ALA A 160 11.36 11.20 -8.28
C ALA A 160 12.67 10.45 -7.96
N ALA A 161 13.43 10.03 -8.98
CA ALA A 161 14.72 9.37 -8.78
C ALA A 161 15.79 10.30 -8.21
N ASP A 162 15.80 11.57 -8.63
CA ASP A 162 16.74 12.56 -8.12
C ASP A 162 16.39 12.94 -6.67
N VAL A 163 15.09 13.09 -6.38
CA VAL A 163 14.58 13.32 -5.02
C VAL A 163 14.93 12.14 -4.10
N LEU A 164 14.74 10.90 -4.57
CA LEU A 164 15.13 9.70 -3.81
C LEU A 164 16.61 9.71 -3.45
N ALA A 165 17.48 10.04 -4.41
CA ALA A 165 18.92 10.09 -4.16
C ALA A 165 19.27 11.14 -3.10
N ALA A 166 18.71 12.35 -3.19
CA ALA A 166 18.92 13.42 -2.24
C ALA A 166 18.36 13.10 -0.85
N CYS A 167 17.17 12.50 -0.77
CA CYS A 167 16.59 12.03 0.50
C CYS A 167 17.47 11.00 1.20
N ARG A 168 18.02 10.04 0.44
CA ARG A 168 18.90 9.01 0.98
C ARG A 168 20.19 9.61 1.56
N GLU A 169 20.78 10.59 0.90
CA GLU A 169 21.94 11.32 1.40
C GLU A 169 21.62 12.12 2.66
N ALA A 170 20.41 12.63 2.77
CA ALA A 170 19.90 13.33 3.94
C ALA A 170 19.44 12.39 5.08
N GLY A 171 19.52 11.07 4.90
CA GLY A 171 19.14 10.08 5.90
C GLY A 171 17.67 9.66 5.90
N LEU A 172 16.88 10.07 4.90
CA LEU A 172 15.49 9.65 4.72
C LEU A 172 15.38 8.57 3.63
N LEU A 173 14.99 7.36 4.03
CA LEU A 173 14.80 6.25 3.11
C LEU A 173 13.41 6.28 2.50
N VAL A 174 13.37 6.50 1.20
CA VAL A 174 12.17 6.52 0.38
C VAL A 174 12.35 5.61 -0.84
N LEU A 175 11.29 5.39 -1.60
CA LEU A 175 11.31 4.58 -2.82
C LEU A 175 10.74 5.39 -3.99
N THR A 176 10.85 4.84 -5.19
CA THR A 176 10.10 5.32 -6.35
C THR A 176 9.07 4.30 -6.78
N ALA A 177 7.98 4.77 -7.38
CA ALA A 177 7.02 3.95 -8.10
C ALA A 177 6.72 4.67 -9.42
N LYS A 178 7.29 4.17 -10.52
CA LYS A 178 7.31 4.87 -11.82
C LYS A 178 7.85 6.30 -11.67
N THR A 179 7.02 7.31 -11.95
CA THR A 179 7.40 8.73 -11.90
C THR A 179 7.18 9.38 -10.53
N ARG A 180 6.66 8.65 -9.55
CA ARG A 180 6.34 9.17 -8.22
C ARG A 180 7.35 8.75 -7.17
N LEU A 181 7.59 9.62 -6.21
CA LEU A 181 8.24 9.25 -4.97
C LEU A 181 7.23 8.50 -4.10
N ARG A 182 7.64 7.37 -3.53
CA ARG A 182 6.78 6.50 -2.74
C ARG A 182 7.25 6.43 -1.30
N LEU A 183 6.33 6.69 -0.37
CA LEU A 183 6.56 6.54 1.06
C LEU A 183 5.70 5.40 1.60
N LEU A 184 6.35 4.46 2.28
CA LEU A 184 5.76 3.31 2.96
C LEU A 184 6.38 3.20 4.37
N PRO A 185 6.14 4.19 5.25
CA PRO A 185 6.76 4.19 6.56
C PRO A 185 6.27 3.02 7.42
N PRO A 186 6.97 2.70 8.53
CA PRO A 186 6.45 1.77 9.52
C PRO A 186 5.08 2.22 10.05
N LEU A 187 4.17 1.28 10.32
CA LEU A 187 2.84 1.62 10.87
C LEU A 187 2.91 2.09 12.33
N THR A 188 4.05 1.86 12.99
CA THR A 188 4.33 2.23 14.39
C THR A 188 4.94 3.62 14.53
N LEU A 189 5.07 4.40 13.43
CA LEU A 189 5.69 5.72 13.51
C LEU A 189 4.88 6.64 14.45
N SER A 190 5.64 7.49 15.17
CA SER A 190 5.10 8.50 16.05
C SER A 190 4.82 9.82 15.31
N GLU A 191 4.16 10.76 15.98
CA GLU A 191 4.02 12.13 15.49
C GLU A 191 5.37 12.78 15.20
N HIS A 192 6.34 12.61 16.11
CA HIS A 192 7.70 13.12 15.95
C HIS A 192 8.41 12.53 14.73
N ASP A 193 8.25 11.22 14.45
CA ASP A 193 8.84 10.60 13.27
C ASP A 193 8.30 11.22 11.98
N VAL A 194 7.01 11.55 11.95
CA VAL A 194 6.39 12.24 10.79
C VAL A 194 6.97 13.65 10.64
N ASP A 195 7.10 14.40 11.74
CA ASP A 195 7.65 15.76 11.69
C ASP A 195 9.10 15.76 11.20
N MET A 196 9.95 14.85 11.71
CA MET A 196 11.32 14.69 11.23
C MET A 196 11.39 14.33 9.75
N ALA A 197 10.53 13.43 9.28
CA ALA A 197 10.50 13.05 7.87
C ALA A 197 10.08 14.23 6.97
N LEU A 198 9.11 15.03 7.42
CA LEU A 198 8.65 16.23 6.71
C LEU A 198 9.72 17.33 6.69
N GLU A 199 10.46 17.53 7.78
CA GLU A 199 11.58 18.46 7.86
C GLU A 199 12.67 18.06 6.85
N ILE A 200 13.14 16.81 6.88
CA ILE A 200 14.17 16.33 5.95
C ILE A 200 13.69 16.44 4.50
N LEU A 201 12.48 16.00 4.21
CA LEU A 201 11.92 16.07 2.84
C LEU A 201 11.78 17.54 2.39
N GLY A 202 11.31 18.42 3.26
CA GLY A 202 11.18 19.85 2.99
C GLY A 202 12.53 20.52 2.71
N ASP A 203 13.54 20.21 3.50
CA ASP A 203 14.91 20.68 3.31
C ASP A 203 15.52 20.21 1.99
N VAL A 204 15.30 18.94 1.64
CA VAL A 204 15.76 18.36 0.36
C VAL A 204 15.10 19.11 -0.80
N LEU A 205 13.76 19.17 -0.81
CA LEU A 205 13.01 19.79 -1.90
C LEU A 205 13.34 21.28 -2.07
N SER A 206 13.56 22.01 -0.97
CA SER A 206 13.89 23.44 -1.01
C SER A 206 15.27 23.76 -1.63
N LYS A 207 16.15 22.76 -1.68
CA LYS A 207 17.51 22.89 -2.24
C LYS A 207 17.61 22.37 -3.68
N MET A 208 16.56 21.74 -4.18
CA MET A 208 16.55 21.18 -5.53
C MET A 208 16.13 22.24 -6.56
N GLU A 209 16.84 22.25 -7.67
CA GLU A 209 16.47 23.09 -8.82
C GLU A 209 15.54 22.33 -9.78
N PRO A 210 14.58 23.01 -10.41
CA PRO A 210 13.72 22.41 -11.41
C PRO A 210 14.54 21.71 -12.51
N THR A 211 14.19 20.48 -12.81
CA THR A 211 14.79 19.78 -13.96
C THR A 211 14.17 20.39 -15.22
N ALA A 212 14.97 21.01 -16.09
CA ALA A 212 14.48 21.56 -17.34
C ALA A 212 13.64 20.51 -18.08
N PRO A 213 12.48 20.87 -18.65
CA PRO A 213 11.71 19.95 -19.47
C PRO A 213 12.62 19.47 -20.60
N LYS A 214 12.72 18.15 -20.81
CA LYS A 214 13.32 17.66 -22.05
C LYS A 214 12.44 18.16 -23.16
N GLU A 215 12.95 19.06 -23.99
CA GLU A 215 12.33 19.36 -25.27
C GLU A 215 12.07 18.04 -25.98
N GLN A 216 10.80 17.80 -26.27
CA GLN A 216 10.41 16.61 -27.04
C GLN A 216 11.00 16.80 -28.43
N ALA A 217 12.07 16.06 -28.74
CA ALA A 217 12.61 15.93 -30.07
C ALA A 217 11.83 14.87 -30.84
#